data_ad27f9f0a28fbb907781014f45c54295
#
_entry.id   ad27f9f0a28fbb907781014f45c54295
#
_cell.length_a   1.000
_cell.length_b   1.000
_cell.length_c   1.000
_cell.angle_alpha   90.00
_cell.angle_beta   90.00
_cell.angle_gamma   90.00
#
_symmetry.space_group_name_H-M   'P 1'
#
loop_
_entity.id
_entity.type
_entity.pdbx_description
1 polymer ?
#
loop_
_entity_poly.entity_id
_entity_poly.type
_entity_poly.pdbx_seq_one_letter_code
_entity_poly.pdbx_strand_id
1 'polypeptide(L)'
;MPDPRAPATLSIVVPTYNERDRLASLVDAIFEAYEQERVDGELVIVDDNSPDGTGALADELAHRYRITVLHRAGKLGLGTAVVEGFGAASAPIVGVIDGDLSHPPGMLPRMLAVMQQRQADIVIGSRYIPGGGTRNWGRARLLMSRAACVVARGVTPVRDATSGFFLIRKDLARGVRISAGGFKICLELLVRARPRTVIEVPYVFEGRTAGESKMNLREALGYIYQLKDLRRFIGSQPPLNQRYVMLTSEELQAEGKGPAS
;
A
#
# COMPACT_ATOMS: atom_id res chain seq x y z
N MET A 1 18.64 -13.31 -17.34
CA MET A 1 18.23 -12.05 -16.74
C MET A 1 17.01 -11.55 -17.48
N PRO A 2 15.93 -11.08 -16.82
CA PRO A 2 14.81 -10.48 -17.56
C PRO A 2 15.29 -9.25 -18.34
N ASP A 3 14.67 -8.99 -19.49
CA ASP A 3 14.97 -7.81 -20.30
C ASP A 3 14.64 -6.56 -19.46
N PRO A 4 15.61 -5.67 -19.18
CA PRO A 4 15.36 -4.47 -18.37
C PRO A 4 14.35 -3.49 -19.01
N ARG A 5 13.96 -3.73 -20.27
CA ARG A 5 12.97 -2.95 -21.00
C ARG A 5 11.58 -3.57 -21.00
N ALA A 6 11.43 -4.85 -20.61
CA ALA A 6 10.11 -5.46 -20.46
C ALA A 6 9.38 -4.84 -19.28
N PRO A 7 8.05 -4.62 -19.37
CA PRO A 7 7.28 -4.16 -18.21
C PRO A 7 7.36 -5.20 -17.10
N ALA A 8 7.58 -4.74 -15.85
CA ALA A 8 7.55 -5.59 -14.67
C ALA A 8 6.18 -6.24 -14.47
N THR A 9 6.11 -7.28 -13.66
CA THR A 9 4.83 -7.88 -13.24
C THR A 9 4.21 -7.14 -12.05
N LEU A 10 5.07 -6.52 -11.22
CA LEU A 10 4.69 -5.79 -10.02
C LEU A 10 5.52 -4.49 -9.89
N SER A 11 4.86 -3.36 -9.70
CA SER A 11 5.50 -2.10 -9.34
C SER A 11 5.06 -1.67 -7.95
N ILE A 12 6.01 -1.46 -7.04
CA ILE A 12 5.72 -0.96 -5.69
C ILE A 12 6.13 0.49 -5.57
N VAL A 13 5.19 1.33 -5.18
CA VAL A 13 5.43 2.74 -4.86
C VAL A 13 5.84 2.85 -3.40
N VAL A 14 6.96 3.52 -3.17
CA VAL A 14 7.52 3.83 -1.86
C VAL A 14 7.55 5.35 -1.68
N PRO A 15 6.52 5.95 -1.07
CA PRO A 15 6.56 7.36 -0.73
C PRO A 15 7.57 7.60 0.39
N THR A 16 8.45 8.58 0.24
CA THR A 16 9.50 8.89 1.22
C THR A 16 9.50 10.35 1.65
N TYR A 17 9.73 10.56 2.94
CA TYR A 17 10.08 11.86 3.52
C TYR A 17 10.89 11.66 4.79
N ASN A 18 12.20 11.93 4.76
CA ASN A 18 13.15 11.70 5.84
C ASN A 18 13.23 10.21 6.27
N GLU A 19 13.49 9.33 5.31
CA GLU A 19 13.63 7.89 5.55
C GLU A 19 15.03 7.35 5.19
N ARG A 20 16.06 8.22 5.10
CA ARG A 20 17.41 7.86 4.67
C ARG A 20 17.99 6.66 5.41
N ASP A 21 17.79 6.60 6.73
CA ASP A 21 18.38 5.55 7.59
C ASP A 21 17.78 4.15 7.34
N ARG A 22 16.61 4.07 6.71
CA ARG A 22 15.87 2.81 6.50
C ARG A 22 15.70 2.43 5.04
N LEU A 23 15.85 3.40 4.13
CA LEU A 23 15.54 3.19 2.72
C LEU A 23 16.37 2.07 2.10
N ALA A 24 17.70 2.03 2.35
CA ALA A 24 18.55 0.99 1.81
C ALA A 24 18.12 -0.41 2.28
N SER A 25 17.91 -0.58 3.59
CA SER A 25 17.46 -1.87 4.16
C SER A 25 16.09 -2.29 3.63
N LEU A 26 15.18 -1.36 3.40
CA LEU A 26 13.87 -1.64 2.80
C LEU A 26 14.02 -2.13 1.36
N VAL A 27 14.83 -1.42 0.55
CA VAL A 27 15.08 -1.78 -0.85
C VAL A 27 15.73 -3.15 -0.94
N ASP A 28 16.79 -3.39 -0.17
CA ASP A 28 17.47 -4.70 -0.14
C ASP A 28 16.50 -5.82 0.22
N ALA A 29 15.68 -5.66 1.26
CA ALA A 29 14.70 -6.66 1.70
C ALA A 29 13.57 -6.91 0.67
N ILE A 30 13.15 -5.90 -0.08
CA ILE A 30 12.14 -6.07 -1.15
C ILE A 30 12.74 -6.87 -2.30
N PHE A 31 13.93 -6.51 -2.79
CA PHE A 31 14.55 -7.22 -3.91
C PHE A 31 15.00 -8.62 -3.53
N GLU A 32 15.44 -8.86 -2.29
CA GLU A 32 15.67 -10.20 -1.76
C GLU A 32 14.39 -11.06 -1.80
N ALA A 33 13.26 -10.50 -1.37
CA ALA A 33 11.97 -11.20 -1.43
C ALA A 33 11.53 -11.47 -2.88
N TYR A 34 11.80 -10.55 -3.81
CA TYR A 34 11.53 -10.75 -5.23
C TYR A 34 12.39 -11.87 -5.83
N GLU A 35 13.68 -11.93 -5.47
CA GLU A 35 14.59 -12.97 -5.95
C GLU A 35 14.16 -14.35 -5.43
N GLN A 36 13.87 -14.46 -4.12
CA GLN A 36 13.45 -15.71 -3.49
C GLN A 36 12.19 -16.31 -4.13
N GLU A 37 11.22 -15.47 -4.47
CA GLU A 37 9.93 -15.89 -5.02
C GLU A 37 9.83 -15.70 -6.54
N ARG A 38 10.95 -15.35 -7.21
CA ARG A 38 11.08 -15.15 -8.67
C ARG A 38 10.07 -14.13 -9.22
N VAL A 39 9.84 -13.06 -8.49
CA VAL A 39 9.00 -11.94 -8.93
C VAL A 39 9.83 -10.98 -9.79
N ASP A 40 9.37 -10.71 -11.01
CA ASP A 40 9.90 -9.61 -11.82
C ASP A 40 9.26 -8.30 -11.38
N GLY A 41 9.89 -7.67 -10.39
CA GLY A 41 9.38 -6.47 -9.72
C GLY A 41 10.25 -5.24 -9.93
N GLU A 42 9.63 -4.07 -9.79
CA GLU A 42 10.30 -2.77 -9.75
C GLU A 42 9.82 -1.94 -8.57
N LEU A 43 10.59 -0.93 -8.19
CA LEU A 43 10.19 0.10 -7.25
C LEU A 43 10.03 1.45 -7.94
N VAL A 44 9.09 2.24 -7.46
CA VAL A 44 8.97 3.67 -7.77
C VAL A 44 9.08 4.42 -6.44
N ILE A 45 10.24 5.01 -6.17
CA ILE A 45 10.47 5.81 -4.98
C ILE A 45 10.04 7.24 -5.30
N VAL A 46 9.14 7.79 -4.46
CA VAL A 46 8.62 9.15 -4.63
C VAL A 46 9.05 9.98 -3.43
N ASP A 47 10.07 10.79 -3.62
CA ASP A 47 10.66 11.60 -2.56
C ASP A 47 10.06 13.01 -2.49
N ASP A 48 9.48 13.34 -1.34
CA ASP A 48 8.83 14.62 -1.04
C ASP A 48 9.86 15.72 -0.67
N ASN A 49 10.98 15.80 -1.42
CA ASN A 49 12.09 16.74 -1.20
C ASN A 49 12.69 16.60 0.21
N SER A 50 13.13 15.42 0.54
CA SER A 50 13.71 15.08 1.84
C SER A 50 15.02 15.84 2.09
N PRO A 51 15.15 16.64 3.17
CA PRO A 51 16.37 17.37 3.49
C PRO A 51 17.49 16.50 4.06
N ASP A 52 17.22 15.24 4.45
CA ASP A 52 18.17 14.32 5.08
C ASP A 52 19.01 13.53 4.06
N GLY A 53 18.80 13.74 2.76
CA GLY A 53 19.50 13.03 1.69
C GLY A 53 18.83 11.70 1.27
N THR A 54 17.59 11.45 1.65
CA THR A 54 16.81 10.27 1.20
C THR A 54 16.77 10.19 -0.33
N GLY A 55 16.48 11.29 -1.02
CA GLY A 55 16.41 11.33 -2.49
C GLY A 55 17.73 10.97 -3.16
N ALA A 56 18.85 11.50 -2.68
CA ALA A 56 20.19 11.16 -3.19
C ALA A 56 20.51 9.67 -3.00
N LEU A 57 20.17 9.11 -1.83
CA LEU A 57 20.32 7.68 -1.59
C LEU A 57 19.44 6.83 -2.53
N ALA A 58 18.23 7.29 -2.85
CA ALA A 58 17.36 6.61 -3.80
C ALA A 58 17.99 6.57 -5.20
N ASP A 59 18.63 7.66 -5.66
CA ASP A 59 19.35 7.70 -6.93
C ASP A 59 20.54 6.73 -6.95
N GLU A 60 21.29 6.64 -5.86
CA GLU A 60 22.39 5.66 -5.72
C GLU A 60 21.87 4.21 -5.82
N LEU A 61 20.75 3.90 -5.16
CA LEU A 61 20.14 2.57 -5.20
C LEU A 61 19.59 2.23 -6.60
N ALA A 62 19.14 3.20 -7.37
CA ALA A 62 18.66 3.02 -8.73
C ALA A 62 19.75 2.55 -9.71
N HIS A 63 21.05 2.71 -9.38
CA HIS A 63 22.16 2.14 -10.16
C HIS A 63 22.31 0.62 -9.94
N ARG A 64 21.77 0.08 -8.85
CA ARG A 64 21.91 -1.35 -8.47
C ARG A 64 20.64 -2.15 -8.67
N TYR A 65 19.49 -1.50 -8.57
CA TYR A 65 18.18 -2.12 -8.57
C TYR A 65 17.27 -1.49 -9.64
N ARG A 66 16.24 -2.20 -10.02
CA ARG A 66 15.20 -1.67 -10.93
C ARG A 66 14.30 -0.68 -10.18
N ILE A 67 14.78 0.55 -10.08
CA ILE A 67 14.12 1.64 -9.35
C ILE A 67 13.96 2.85 -10.26
N THR A 68 12.77 3.43 -10.26
CA THR A 68 12.50 4.78 -10.78
C THR A 68 12.37 5.74 -9.61
N VAL A 69 13.12 6.83 -9.62
CA VAL A 69 13.07 7.86 -8.57
C VAL A 69 12.32 9.08 -9.10
N LEU A 70 11.34 9.55 -8.34
CA LEU A 70 10.62 10.78 -8.60
C LEU A 70 10.92 11.78 -7.49
N HIS A 71 11.64 12.87 -7.82
CA HIS A 71 11.89 13.98 -6.92
C HIS A 71 10.78 15.00 -7.03
N ARG A 72 10.10 15.29 -5.93
CA ARG A 72 9.01 16.26 -5.90
C ARG A 72 9.54 17.61 -5.41
N ALA A 73 8.89 18.70 -5.80
CA ALA A 73 9.32 20.06 -5.44
C ALA A 73 9.20 20.36 -3.94
N GLY A 74 8.50 19.53 -3.15
CA GLY A 74 8.31 19.73 -1.71
C GLY A 74 7.40 18.65 -1.12
N LYS A 75 7.07 18.79 0.17
CA LYS A 75 6.16 17.89 0.89
C LYS A 75 4.71 18.12 0.45
N LEU A 76 4.31 17.43 -0.62
CA LEU A 76 2.99 17.57 -1.25
C LEU A 76 1.95 16.54 -0.76
N GLY A 77 2.38 15.60 0.07
CA GLY A 77 1.52 14.64 0.77
C GLY A 77 1.45 13.26 0.14
N LEU A 78 1.15 12.27 1.00
CA LEU A 78 1.18 10.84 0.69
C LEU A 78 0.30 10.45 -0.50
N GLY A 79 -0.94 10.93 -0.52
CA GLY A 79 -1.91 10.56 -1.56
C GLY A 79 -1.45 10.95 -2.96
N THR A 80 -0.93 12.18 -3.13
CA THR A 80 -0.41 12.67 -4.41
C THR A 80 0.89 11.97 -4.80
N ALA A 81 1.77 11.63 -3.83
CA ALA A 81 2.97 10.85 -4.09
C ALA A 81 2.64 9.46 -4.67
N VAL A 82 1.65 8.78 -4.10
CA VAL A 82 1.23 7.46 -4.60
C VAL A 82 0.62 7.56 -6.00
N VAL A 83 -0.20 8.58 -6.29
CA VAL A 83 -0.77 8.78 -7.63
C VAL A 83 0.30 9.02 -8.68
N GLU A 84 1.29 9.87 -8.38
CA GLU A 84 2.44 10.10 -9.28
C GLU A 84 3.26 8.82 -9.48
N GLY A 85 3.51 8.08 -8.39
CA GLY A 85 4.17 6.79 -8.47
C GLY A 85 3.43 5.76 -9.32
N PHE A 86 2.10 5.65 -9.21
CA PHE A 86 1.29 4.79 -10.07
C PHE A 86 1.35 5.22 -11.54
N GLY A 87 1.50 6.52 -11.80
CA GLY A 87 1.71 7.05 -13.16
C GLY A 87 3.02 6.56 -13.78
N ALA A 88 4.10 6.56 -13.01
CA ALA A 88 5.44 6.14 -13.45
C ALA A 88 5.66 4.62 -13.47
N ALA A 89 4.87 3.86 -12.72
CA ALA A 89 4.95 2.40 -12.66
C ALA A 89 4.78 1.76 -14.05
N SER A 90 5.55 0.71 -14.38
CA SER A 90 5.45 -0.01 -15.66
C SER A 90 4.51 -1.21 -15.61
N ALA A 91 4.36 -1.85 -14.42
CA ALA A 91 3.62 -3.09 -14.25
C ALA A 91 2.08 -2.93 -14.32
N PRO A 92 1.35 -4.01 -14.68
CA PRO A 92 -0.11 -4.03 -14.63
C PRO A 92 -0.67 -4.10 -13.20
N ILE A 93 0.14 -4.53 -12.23
CA ILE A 93 -0.20 -4.54 -10.81
C ILE A 93 0.70 -3.54 -10.09
N VAL A 94 0.07 -2.62 -9.35
CA VAL A 94 0.77 -1.60 -8.58
C VAL A 94 0.44 -1.76 -7.09
N GLY A 95 1.36 -1.38 -6.24
CA GLY A 95 1.15 -1.44 -4.80
C GLY A 95 1.81 -0.30 -4.07
N VAL A 96 1.57 -0.24 -2.76
CA VAL A 96 2.18 0.76 -1.86
C VAL A 96 2.76 0.04 -0.66
N ILE A 97 3.93 0.48 -0.24
CA ILE A 97 4.56 0.12 1.03
C ILE A 97 5.17 1.38 1.66
N ASP A 98 5.08 1.53 2.98
CA ASP A 98 5.71 2.66 3.68
C ASP A 98 7.24 2.50 3.72
N GLY A 99 7.97 3.62 3.64
CA GLY A 99 9.44 3.67 3.58
C GLY A 99 10.17 3.27 4.88
N ASP A 100 9.43 2.92 5.94
CA ASP A 100 9.93 2.81 7.32
C ASP A 100 10.12 1.40 7.87
N LEU A 101 10.03 0.37 7.00
CA LEU A 101 10.08 -1.05 7.38
C LEU A 101 8.97 -1.52 8.34
N SER A 102 7.91 -0.74 8.52
CA SER A 102 6.75 -1.15 9.34
C SER A 102 5.94 -2.28 8.69
N HIS A 103 6.04 -2.42 7.39
CA HIS A 103 5.40 -3.48 6.60
C HIS A 103 6.43 -4.53 6.23
N PRO A 104 6.16 -5.84 6.38
CA PRO A 104 7.10 -6.89 6.03
C PRO A 104 7.24 -7.06 4.51
N PRO A 105 8.42 -6.77 3.89
CA PRO A 105 8.60 -6.85 2.44
C PRO A 105 8.32 -8.23 1.85
N GLY A 106 8.63 -9.31 2.57
CA GLY A 106 8.35 -10.70 2.15
C GLY A 106 6.86 -11.03 1.96
N MET A 107 5.95 -10.12 2.33
CA MET A 107 4.52 -10.27 2.04
C MET A 107 4.16 -9.86 0.61
N LEU A 108 4.97 -9.03 -0.06
CA LEU A 108 4.68 -8.54 -1.41
C LEU A 108 4.51 -9.67 -2.44
N PRO A 109 5.42 -10.65 -2.55
CA PRO A 109 5.25 -11.79 -3.44
C PRO A 109 4.00 -12.61 -3.12
N ARG A 110 3.71 -12.84 -1.83
CA ARG A 110 2.52 -13.59 -1.40
C ARG A 110 1.23 -12.86 -1.77
N MET A 111 1.18 -11.55 -1.58
CA MET A 111 0.04 -10.73 -1.99
C MET A 111 -0.15 -10.78 -3.51
N LEU A 112 0.94 -10.78 -4.27
CA LEU A 112 0.92 -10.92 -5.73
C LEU A 112 0.36 -12.29 -6.13
N ALA A 113 0.82 -13.37 -5.51
CA ALA A 113 0.32 -14.72 -5.75
C ALA A 113 -1.20 -14.83 -5.48
N VAL A 114 -1.68 -14.32 -4.34
CA VAL A 114 -3.11 -14.22 -4.02
C VAL A 114 -3.86 -13.45 -5.09
N MET A 115 -3.32 -12.31 -5.52
CA MET A 115 -3.95 -11.45 -6.53
C MET A 115 -4.14 -12.18 -7.87
N GLN A 116 -3.13 -12.92 -8.30
CA GLN A 116 -3.13 -13.70 -9.54
C GLN A 116 -4.03 -14.94 -9.46
N GLN A 117 -3.89 -15.75 -8.40
CA GLN A 117 -4.64 -17.01 -8.24
C GLN A 117 -6.13 -16.76 -8.03
N ARG A 118 -6.48 -15.75 -7.26
CA ARG A 118 -7.88 -15.40 -6.95
C ARG A 118 -8.49 -14.40 -7.92
N GLN A 119 -7.72 -13.93 -8.91
CA GLN A 119 -8.12 -12.86 -9.86
C GLN A 119 -8.67 -11.63 -9.10
N ALA A 120 -7.98 -11.23 -8.03
CA ALA A 120 -8.38 -10.10 -7.21
C ALA A 120 -8.11 -8.78 -7.93
N ASP A 121 -8.97 -7.79 -7.71
CA ASP A 121 -8.78 -6.43 -8.17
C ASP A 121 -7.90 -5.63 -7.21
N ILE A 122 -8.02 -5.94 -5.91
CA ILE A 122 -7.21 -5.36 -4.83
C ILE A 122 -6.95 -6.40 -3.74
N VAL A 123 -5.70 -6.46 -3.26
CA VAL A 123 -5.28 -7.25 -2.11
C VAL A 123 -4.71 -6.30 -1.06
N ILE A 124 -5.21 -6.39 0.17
CA ILE A 124 -4.88 -5.48 1.26
C ILE A 124 -4.21 -6.26 2.37
N GLY A 125 -3.02 -5.82 2.78
CA GLY A 125 -2.44 -6.26 4.04
C GLY A 125 -3.27 -5.70 5.21
N SER A 126 -3.78 -6.59 6.05
CA SER A 126 -4.72 -6.24 7.12
C SER A 126 -4.17 -6.60 8.50
N ARG A 127 -4.24 -5.63 9.41
CA ARG A 127 -3.89 -5.76 10.82
C ARG A 127 -5.06 -6.26 11.67
N TYR A 128 -6.28 -6.24 11.12
CA TYR A 128 -7.53 -6.37 11.89
C TYR A 128 -8.39 -7.57 11.48
N ILE A 129 -7.82 -8.51 10.74
CA ILE A 129 -8.40 -9.84 10.49
C ILE A 129 -7.65 -10.91 11.30
N PRO A 130 -8.19 -12.13 11.48
CA PRO A 130 -7.50 -13.21 12.18
C PRO A 130 -6.10 -13.47 11.62
N GLY A 131 -5.09 -13.54 12.48
CA GLY A 131 -3.67 -13.65 12.09
C GLY A 131 -2.95 -12.32 11.86
N GLY A 132 -3.67 -11.21 11.74
CA GLY A 132 -3.10 -9.87 11.66
C GLY A 132 -2.87 -9.25 13.04
N GLY A 133 -2.03 -8.21 13.08
CA GLY A 133 -1.73 -7.55 14.35
C GLY A 133 -0.85 -6.31 14.22
N THR A 134 -0.53 -5.73 15.37
CA THR A 134 0.41 -4.62 15.50
C THR A 134 1.35 -4.90 16.67
N ARG A 135 2.64 -4.66 16.48
CA ARG A 135 3.64 -4.67 17.55
C ARG A 135 4.10 -3.26 17.86
N ASN A 136 4.52 -3.02 19.09
CA ASN A 136 5.08 -1.74 19.56
C ASN A 136 4.13 -0.51 19.37
N TRP A 137 2.79 -0.72 19.36
CA TRP A 137 1.83 0.36 19.36
C TRP A 137 1.28 0.62 20.77
N GLY A 138 1.22 1.90 21.15
CA GLY A 138 0.50 2.30 22.35
C GLY A 138 -1.02 2.04 22.21
N ARG A 139 -1.68 1.73 23.35
CA ARG A 139 -3.13 1.41 23.38
C ARG A 139 -4.01 2.50 22.74
N ALA A 140 -3.66 3.78 22.95
CA ALA A 140 -4.41 4.91 22.37
C ALA A 140 -4.35 4.90 20.84
N ARG A 141 -3.16 4.70 20.24
CA ARG A 141 -2.96 4.61 18.78
C ARG A 141 -3.75 3.44 18.20
N LEU A 142 -3.68 2.28 18.85
CA LEU A 142 -4.42 1.09 18.41
C LEU A 142 -5.94 1.33 18.42
N LEU A 143 -6.47 1.93 19.51
CA LEU A 143 -7.90 2.23 19.64
C LEU A 143 -8.35 3.24 18.56
N MET A 144 -7.59 4.31 18.34
CA MET A 144 -7.89 5.31 17.32
C MET A 144 -7.87 4.71 15.90
N SER A 145 -6.89 3.86 15.59
CA SER A 145 -6.80 3.21 14.29
C SER A 145 -7.97 2.24 14.06
N ARG A 146 -8.34 1.46 15.09
CA ARG A 146 -9.52 0.59 15.04
C ARG A 146 -10.82 1.39 14.88
N ALA A 147 -10.97 2.48 15.62
CA ALA A 147 -12.14 3.36 15.51
C ALA A 147 -12.27 3.93 14.08
N ALA A 148 -11.17 4.39 13.48
CA ALA A 148 -11.16 4.85 12.09
C ALA A 148 -11.65 3.76 11.12
N CYS A 149 -11.17 2.53 11.27
CA CYS A 149 -11.61 1.40 10.44
C CYS A 149 -13.08 1.04 10.68
N VAL A 150 -13.58 1.11 11.93
CA VAL A 150 -15.00 0.88 12.24
C VAL A 150 -15.90 1.91 11.55
N VAL A 151 -15.51 3.19 11.58
CA VAL A 151 -16.28 4.25 10.90
C VAL A 151 -16.24 4.08 9.37
N ALA A 152 -15.11 3.61 8.80
CA ALA A 152 -15.00 3.30 7.38
C ALA A 152 -15.96 2.20 6.91
N ARG A 153 -16.46 1.34 7.80
CA ARG A 153 -17.47 0.31 7.45
C ARG A 153 -18.79 0.88 6.94
N GLY A 154 -19.02 2.17 7.14
CA GLY A 154 -20.14 2.86 6.52
C GLY A 154 -20.02 3.04 5.00
N VAL A 155 -18.84 2.77 4.41
CA VAL A 155 -18.54 2.92 2.97
C VAL A 155 -17.87 1.71 2.34
N THR A 156 -17.33 0.76 3.13
CA THR A 156 -16.67 -0.46 2.65
C THR A 156 -16.76 -1.58 3.68
N PRO A 157 -16.88 -2.86 3.29
CA PRO A 157 -16.85 -4.00 4.23
C PRO A 157 -15.44 -4.30 4.78
N VAL A 158 -14.39 -3.72 4.21
CA VAL A 158 -12.99 -4.00 4.52
C VAL A 158 -12.69 -3.67 5.99
N ARG A 159 -12.00 -4.59 6.68
CA ARG A 159 -11.65 -4.44 8.11
C ARG A 159 -10.55 -3.44 8.34
N ASP A 160 -9.54 -3.40 7.46
CA ASP A 160 -8.41 -2.46 7.52
C ASP A 160 -8.37 -1.52 6.31
N ALA A 161 -9.43 -0.77 6.10
CA ALA A 161 -9.55 0.19 5.01
C ALA A 161 -8.53 1.35 5.10
N THR A 162 -7.81 1.46 6.22
CA THR A 162 -6.79 2.51 6.45
C THR A 162 -5.37 1.99 6.27
N SER A 163 -5.19 0.77 5.77
CA SER A 163 -3.86 0.20 5.52
C SER A 163 -3.11 1.00 4.45
N GLY A 164 -1.81 1.25 4.69
CA GLY A 164 -0.87 1.77 3.70
C GLY A 164 -0.22 0.67 2.86
N PHE A 165 -0.62 -0.60 3.06
CA PHE A 165 -0.01 -1.77 2.46
C PHE A 165 -1.03 -2.55 1.62
N PHE A 166 -0.97 -2.39 0.31
CA PHE A 166 -1.92 -3.03 -0.62
C PHE A 166 -1.36 -3.14 -2.03
N LEU A 167 -1.92 -4.06 -2.81
CA LEU A 167 -1.74 -4.18 -4.25
C LEU A 167 -3.08 -3.94 -4.94
N ILE A 168 -3.06 -3.29 -6.10
CA ILE A 168 -4.26 -3.03 -6.92
C ILE A 168 -3.91 -3.16 -8.41
N ARG A 169 -4.85 -3.57 -9.22
CA ARG A 169 -4.71 -3.52 -10.68
C ARG A 169 -4.58 -2.07 -11.13
N LYS A 170 -3.54 -1.78 -11.91
CA LYS A 170 -3.21 -0.42 -12.35
C LYS A 170 -4.33 0.22 -13.17
N ASP A 171 -5.04 -0.56 -14.00
CA ASP A 171 -6.16 -0.09 -14.80
C ASP A 171 -7.31 0.47 -13.94
N LEU A 172 -7.56 -0.13 -12.76
CA LEU A 172 -8.57 0.36 -11.81
C LEU A 172 -8.11 1.61 -11.04
N ALA A 173 -6.82 1.71 -10.74
CA ALA A 173 -6.27 2.90 -10.06
C ALA A 173 -6.16 4.10 -11.01
N ARG A 174 -6.06 3.86 -12.32
CA ARG A 174 -5.87 4.88 -13.34
C ARG A 174 -7.09 5.79 -13.45
N GLY A 175 -6.87 7.09 -13.35
CA GLY A 175 -7.96 8.08 -13.46
C GLY A 175 -8.78 8.26 -12.18
N VAL A 176 -8.50 7.53 -11.11
CA VAL A 176 -9.12 7.79 -9.81
C VAL A 176 -8.63 9.13 -9.28
N ARG A 177 -9.54 10.08 -9.11
CA ARG A 177 -9.23 11.35 -8.46
C ARG A 177 -9.18 11.14 -6.96
N ILE A 178 -7.97 11.15 -6.41
CA ILE A 178 -7.76 11.11 -4.96
C ILE A 178 -7.87 12.52 -4.41
N SER A 179 -8.64 12.69 -3.34
CA SER A 179 -8.81 13.99 -2.68
C SER A 179 -7.45 14.49 -2.19
N ALA A 180 -7.09 15.75 -2.46
CA ALA A 180 -5.81 16.35 -2.06
C ALA A 180 -5.53 16.27 -0.54
N GLY A 181 -6.57 16.13 0.28
CA GLY A 181 -6.49 15.85 1.73
C GLY A 181 -6.64 14.38 2.09
N GLY A 182 -6.61 13.46 1.11
CA GLY A 182 -6.81 12.02 1.31
C GLY A 182 -5.68 11.37 2.07
N PHE A 183 -5.80 11.34 3.41
CA PHE A 183 -4.84 10.68 4.29
C PHE A 183 -4.90 9.14 4.18
N LYS A 184 -5.96 8.59 3.59
CA LYS A 184 -6.22 7.15 3.52
C LYS A 184 -6.49 6.72 2.08
N ILE A 185 -5.39 6.58 1.32
CA ILE A 185 -5.44 6.29 -0.11
C ILE A 185 -6.12 4.94 -0.42
N CYS A 186 -5.87 3.92 0.40
CA CYS A 186 -6.52 2.61 0.23
C CYS A 186 -8.06 2.75 0.28
N LEU A 187 -8.59 3.53 1.22
CA LEU A 187 -10.03 3.79 1.34
C LEU A 187 -10.60 4.51 0.11
N GLU A 188 -9.88 5.49 -0.43
CA GLU A 188 -10.27 6.18 -1.67
C GLU A 188 -10.35 5.20 -2.85
N LEU A 189 -9.33 4.37 -3.00
CA LEU A 189 -9.28 3.36 -4.07
C LEU A 189 -10.37 2.31 -3.91
N LEU A 190 -10.63 1.81 -2.68
CA LEU A 190 -11.71 0.86 -2.40
C LEU A 190 -13.07 1.35 -2.85
N VAL A 191 -13.32 2.66 -2.71
CA VAL A 191 -14.62 3.25 -3.06
C VAL A 191 -14.65 3.75 -4.50
N ARG A 192 -13.63 4.50 -4.94
CA ARG A 192 -13.67 5.20 -6.24
C ARG A 192 -13.24 4.34 -7.41
N ALA A 193 -12.27 3.43 -7.21
CA ALA A 193 -11.87 2.48 -8.24
C ALA A 193 -12.91 1.36 -8.44
N ARG A 194 -13.83 1.17 -7.48
CA ARG A 194 -14.92 0.19 -7.55
C ARG A 194 -14.45 -1.24 -7.84
N PRO A 195 -13.45 -1.77 -7.10
CA PRO A 195 -12.97 -3.13 -7.32
C PRO A 195 -14.10 -4.13 -7.10
N ARG A 196 -14.19 -5.15 -7.96
CA ARG A 196 -15.19 -6.24 -7.86
C ARG A 196 -14.76 -7.33 -6.90
N THR A 197 -13.46 -7.63 -6.84
CA THR A 197 -12.91 -8.64 -5.94
C THR A 197 -11.88 -8.01 -5.02
N VAL A 198 -12.21 -7.99 -3.72
CA VAL A 198 -11.39 -7.42 -2.64
C VAL A 198 -10.97 -8.52 -1.70
N ILE A 199 -9.67 -8.65 -1.44
CA ILE A 199 -9.13 -9.66 -0.53
C ILE A 199 -8.30 -8.98 0.55
N GLU A 200 -8.51 -9.34 1.82
CA GLU A 200 -7.62 -9.00 2.92
C GLU A 200 -6.75 -10.20 3.30
N VAL A 201 -5.45 -9.95 3.45
CA VAL A 201 -4.47 -10.92 3.92
C VAL A 201 -3.88 -10.46 5.26
N PRO A 202 -3.69 -11.38 6.24
CA PRO A 202 -3.20 -10.98 7.55
C PRO A 202 -1.71 -10.66 7.51
N TYR A 203 -1.30 -9.60 8.20
CA TYR A 203 0.11 -9.32 8.49
C TYR A 203 0.27 -8.65 9.86
N VAL A 204 1.48 -8.69 10.38
CA VAL A 204 1.83 -7.98 11.62
C VAL A 204 2.60 -6.71 11.27
N PHE A 205 2.04 -5.57 11.66
CA PHE A 205 2.67 -4.26 11.52
C PHE A 205 3.70 -4.06 12.64
N GLU A 206 4.94 -3.75 12.28
CA GLU A 206 5.98 -3.42 13.25
C GLU A 206 5.99 -1.90 13.51
N GLY A 207 5.56 -1.50 14.71
CA GLY A 207 5.57 -0.10 15.10
C GLY A 207 6.99 0.45 15.24
N ARG A 208 7.20 1.71 14.86
CA ARG A 208 8.46 2.42 15.12
C ARG A 208 8.72 2.49 16.62
N THR A 209 9.94 2.19 17.05
CA THR A 209 10.39 2.31 18.45
C THR A 209 10.56 3.76 18.90
N ALA A 210 10.64 4.71 17.97
CA ALA A 210 10.75 6.13 18.22
C ALA A 210 9.89 6.91 17.22
N GLY A 211 9.07 7.83 17.73
CA GLY A 211 8.23 8.73 16.94
C GLY A 211 6.79 8.79 17.49
N GLU A 212 6.44 9.92 18.09
CA GLU A 212 5.04 10.18 18.48
C GLU A 212 4.21 10.47 17.24
N SER A 213 3.29 9.58 16.91
CA SER A 213 2.21 9.88 15.97
C SER A 213 1.19 10.76 16.71
N LYS A 214 1.37 12.07 16.63
CA LYS A 214 0.36 13.03 17.08
C LYS A 214 -0.74 13.06 16.04
N MET A 215 -1.84 12.33 16.29
CA MET A 215 -3.05 12.53 15.50
C MET A 215 -3.55 13.95 15.75
N ASN A 216 -3.41 14.79 14.74
CA ASN A 216 -3.84 16.18 14.80
C ASN A 216 -5.37 16.23 14.60
N LEU A 217 -6.07 17.06 15.35
CA LEU A 217 -7.52 17.30 15.20
C LEU A 217 -7.90 17.59 13.74
N ARG A 218 -7.03 18.27 13.00
CA ARG A 218 -7.18 18.55 11.57
C ARG A 218 -7.25 17.27 10.73
N GLU A 219 -6.43 16.25 11.04
CA GLU A 219 -6.47 14.96 10.35
C GLU A 219 -7.76 14.19 10.62
N ALA A 220 -8.25 14.21 11.87
CA ALA A 220 -9.51 13.59 12.23
C ALA A 220 -10.69 14.24 11.51
N LEU A 221 -10.74 15.58 11.45
CA LEU A 221 -11.76 16.30 10.68
C LEU A 221 -11.65 16.01 9.19
N GLY A 222 -10.44 16.02 8.62
CA GLY A 222 -10.19 15.65 7.23
C GLY A 222 -10.71 14.27 6.88
N TYR A 223 -10.52 13.30 7.78
CA TYR A 223 -11.03 11.94 7.61
C TYR A 223 -12.58 11.88 7.59
N ILE A 224 -13.23 12.63 8.47
CA ILE A 224 -14.71 12.71 8.49
C ILE A 224 -15.24 13.33 7.18
N TYR A 225 -14.59 14.39 6.67
CA TYR A 225 -14.96 14.97 5.37
C TYR A 225 -14.74 13.98 4.23
N GLN A 226 -13.63 13.25 4.22
CA GLN A 226 -13.35 12.19 3.25
C GLN A 226 -14.48 11.13 3.25
N LEU A 227 -14.88 10.63 4.41
CA LEU A 227 -15.94 9.63 4.52
C LEU A 227 -17.29 10.15 4.01
N LYS A 228 -17.65 11.42 4.32
CA LYS A 228 -18.87 12.05 3.80
C LYS A 228 -18.86 12.14 2.27
N ASP A 229 -17.74 12.54 1.71
CA ASP A 229 -17.55 12.65 0.26
C ASP A 229 -17.63 11.28 -0.43
N LEU A 230 -16.95 10.27 0.11
CA LEU A 230 -17.02 8.89 -0.37
C LEU A 230 -18.44 8.31 -0.29
N ARG A 231 -19.18 8.61 0.78
CA ARG A 231 -20.59 8.18 0.91
C ARG A 231 -21.50 8.85 -0.13
N ARG A 232 -21.27 10.13 -0.43
CA ARG A 232 -21.98 10.82 -1.52
C ARG A 232 -21.65 10.21 -2.87
N PHE A 233 -20.37 9.90 -3.11
CA PHE A 233 -19.93 9.23 -4.33
C PHE A 233 -20.64 7.88 -4.50
N ILE A 234 -20.68 7.03 -3.47
CA ILE A 234 -21.39 5.73 -3.51
C ILE A 234 -22.85 5.94 -3.88
N GLY A 235 -23.54 6.91 -3.26
CA GLY A 235 -24.95 7.21 -3.52
C GLY A 235 -25.25 7.70 -4.95
N SER A 236 -24.22 8.21 -5.67
CA SER A 236 -24.33 8.63 -7.07
C SER A 236 -24.01 7.53 -8.08
N GLN A 237 -23.56 6.35 -7.62
CA GLN A 237 -23.14 5.26 -8.48
C GLN A 237 -24.17 4.12 -8.48
N PRO A 238 -24.27 3.34 -9.58
CA PRO A 238 -25.07 2.13 -9.57
C PRO A 238 -24.55 1.12 -8.54
N PRO A 239 -25.40 0.22 -8.03
CA PRO A 239 -24.95 -0.83 -7.10
C PRO A 239 -23.77 -1.62 -7.65
N LEU A 240 -22.80 -1.97 -6.79
CA LEU A 240 -21.66 -2.80 -7.12
C LEU A 240 -21.80 -4.16 -6.42
N ASN A 241 -21.84 -5.24 -7.20
CA ASN A 241 -21.72 -6.58 -6.63
C ASN A 241 -20.25 -6.85 -6.36
N GLN A 242 -19.82 -6.60 -5.12
CA GLN A 242 -18.44 -6.76 -4.68
C GLN A 242 -18.26 -8.06 -3.92
N ARG A 243 -17.34 -8.89 -4.37
CA ARG A 243 -16.88 -10.07 -3.64
C ARG A 243 -15.80 -9.63 -2.66
N TYR A 244 -16.05 -9.83 -1.37
CA TYR A 244 -15.10 -9.55 -0.30
C TYR A 244 -14.68 -10.85 0.40
N VAL A 245 -13.38 -11.07 0.56
CA VAL A 245 -12.80 -12.28 1.16
C VAL A 245 -11.73 -11.88 2.16
N MET A 246 -11.71 -12.54 3.31
CA MET A 246 -10.60 -12.49 4.28
C MET A 246 -9.90 -13.84 4.25
N LEU A 247 -8.59 -13.85 4.01
CA LEU A 247 -7.80 -15.08 4.10
C LEU A 247 -7.29 -15.28 5.53
N THR A 248 -7.19 -16.53 5.92
CA THR A 248 -6.47 -16.92 7.13
C THR A 248 -4.97 -17.02 6.86
N SER A 249 -4.15 -17.09 7.92
CA SER A 249 -2.71 -17.29 7.77
C SER A 249 -2.37 -18.63 7.10
N GLU A 250 -3.18 -19.67 7.31
CA GLU A 250 -3.00 -20.97 6.69
C GLU A 250 -3.28 -20.95 5.19
N GLU A 251 -4.39 -20.32 4.78
CA GLU A 251 -4.73 -20.12 3.37
C GLU A 251 -3.67 -19.29 2.64
N LEU A 252 -3.18 -18.21 3.27
CA LEU A 252 -2.12 -17.38 2.73
C LEU A 252 -0.80 -18.15 2.53
N GLN A 253 -0.45 -19.04 3.46
CA GLN A 253 0.73 -19.90 3.33
C GLN A 253 0.57 -20.95 2.22
N ALA A 254 -0.63 -21.46 2.04
CA ALA A 254 -0.91 -22.42 0.97
C ALA A 254 -0.81 -21.79 -0.42
N GLU A 255 -1.26 -20.56 -0.58
CA GLU A 255 -1.22 -19.82 -1.85
C GLU A 255 0.18 -19.28 -2.19
N GLY A 256 1.02 -18.99 -1.19
CA GLY A 256 2.42 -18.60 -1.37
C GLY A 256 3.33 -19.74 -1.87
N LYS A 257 2.88 -20.97 -1.77
CA LYS A 257 3.54 -22.12 -2.41
C LYS A 257 2.89 -22.26 -3.77
N GLY A 258 3.52 -21.71 -4.83
CA GLY A 258 3.08 -21.94 -6.21
C GLY A 258 2.85 -23.43 -6.50
N PRO A 259 2.11 -23.81 -7.56
CA PRO A 259 1.88 -25.21 -7.88
C PRO A 259 3.24 -25.90 -7.91
N ALA A 260 3.35 -26.97 -7.11
CA ALA A 260 4.55 -27.83 -7.11
C ALA A 260 4.78 -28.28 -8.55
N SER A 261 5.88 -27.81 -9.15
CA SER A 261 6.34 -28.20 -10.49
C SER A 261 6.71 -29.65 -10.56
#